data_6e7035405498d7525c66f1ce3dcff4a7
#
_entry.id   6e7035405498d7525c66f1ce3dcff4a7
#
_cell.length_a   1.000
_cell.length_b   1.000
_cell.length_c   1.000
_cell.angle_alpha   90.00
_cell.angle_beta   90.00
_cell.angle_gamma   90.00
#
_symmetry.space_group_name_H-M   'P 1'
#
loop_
_entity.id
_entity.type
_entity.pdbx_description
1 polymer ?
#
loop_
_entity_poly.entity_id
_entity_poly.type
_entity_poly.pdbx_seq_one_letter_code
_entity_poly.pdbx_strand_id
1 'polypeptide(L)'
;MRSLLAGRGFRRLLATRLSAQFGDGVLQAALAGTVLFNPQRAADPVAVAAGFAVLLLPYSLVGPFAGVWLDRWRRRQVLVHADLLRTGLVGVLALLVAGGSGGLPLLLAGLVLFSVARFVLSALSAALPHTTPHLVPANALSTTSGAVATVVGGAAAVAVQQAAGIAGDAGYALLTLGAAGPYLLAAALAAGFPPGALGPDGSATTSSARQVVAGLVAGVRHVRARPPAGTALAVITVHRLCFGVLTLATLLFSRAAAPAGAGLVGVGAVVAAGAVGTLLAAVATPGAVRRLGTARWVTLLLALGGVLLTALGVPFLPVTVVLAGAVLGFLGQGVKICVDATLQRAVDDDVRGRVFSVYDMLVNVSYVLALLVAAYLLPADGVSPPAVVAVGAAYVLTALHVARSPLAR
;
A
#
# COMPACT_ATOMS: atom_id res chain seq x y z
N MET A 1 21.53 -14.03 -8.70
CA MET A 1 21.45 -12.57 -8.84
C MET A 1 22.34 -12.01 -9.95
N ARG A 2 23.66 -12.36 -10.03
CA ARG A 2 24.54 -11.84 -11.10
C ARG A 2 24.02 -12.14 -12.51
N SER A 3 23.48 -13.33 -12.79
CA SER A 3 22.91 -13.72 -14.08
C SER A 3 21.69 -12.92 -14.48
N LEU A 4 20.81 -12.55 -13.55
CA LEU A 4 19.65 -11.70 -13.79
C LEU A 4 20.06 -10.30 -14.23
N LEU A 5 21.05 -9.72 -13.51
CA LEU A 5 21.54 -8.37 -13.79
C LEU A 5 22.45 -8.32 -15.05
N ALA A 6 22.87 -9.45 -15.58
CA ALA A 6 23.59 -9.49 -16.88
C ALA A 6 22.67 -9.15 -18.06
N GLY A 7 21.36 -9.46 -17.98
CA GLY A 7 20.40 -9.21 -19.04
C GLY A 7 20.08 -7.72 -19.21
N ARG A 8 20.40 -7.13 -20.38
CA ARG A 8 20.11 -5.70 -20.67
C ARG A 8 18.62 -5.36 -20.56
N GLY A 9 17.74 -6.26 -21.02
CA GLY A 9 16.28 -6.08 -20.95
C GLY A 9 15.78 -5.99 -19.51
N PHE A 10 16.19 -6.94 -18.65
CA PHE A 10 15.80 -6.94 -17.24
C PHE A 10 16.32 -5.71 -16.49
N ARG A 11 17.58 -5.34 -16.67
CA ARG A 11 18.15 -4.13 -16.04
C ARG A 11 17.39 -2.87 -16.41
N ARG A 12 17.05 -2.71 -17.70
CA ARG A 12 16.27 -1.54 -18.17
C ARG A 12 14.87 -1.54 -17.57
N LEU A 13 14.17 -2.68 -17.57
CA LEU A 13 12.84 -2.80 -16.96
C LEU A 13 12.89 -2.52 -15.46
N LEU A 14 13.89 -3.03 -14.75
CA LEU A 14 14.13 -2.75 -13.34
C LEU A 14 14.38 -1.27 -13.11
N ALA A 15 15.24 -0.63 -13.90
CA ALA A 15 15.51 0.81 -13.80
C ALA A 15 14.25 1.66 -14.07
N THR A 16 13.42 1.29 -15.06
CA THR A 16 12.11 1.91 -15.28
C THR A 16 11.24 1.81 -14.03
N ARG A 17 11.16 0.63 -13.41
CA ARG A 17 10.38 0.42 -12.18
C ARG A 17 10.91 1.24 -11.01
N LEU A 18 12.22 1.24 -10.77
CA LEU A 18 12.83 1.98 -9.67
C LEU A 18 12.62 3.47 -9.81
N SER A 19 12.79 4.01 -11.03
CA SER A 19 12.53 5.43 -11.30
C SER A 19 11.06 5.80 -11.08
N ALA A 20 10.13 5.04 -11.64
CA ALA A 20 8.70 5.27 -11.48
C ALA A 20 8.28 5.22 -9.99
N GLN A 21 8.71 4.19 -9.25
CA GLN A 21 8.36 4.03 -7.84
C GLN A 21 9.07 5.01 -6.91
N PHE A 22 10.28 5.47 -7.25
CA PHE A 22 10.91 6.60 -6.55
C PHE A 22 10.06 7.87 -6.69
N GLY A 23 9.59 8.18 -7.91
CA GLY A 23 8.66 9.26 -8.16
C GLY A 23 7.35 9.12 -7.38
N ASP A 24 6.81 7.89 -7.26
CA ASP A 24 5.64 7.61 -6.43
C ASP A 24 5.89 7.98 -4.96
N GLY A 25 7.06 7.65 -4.44
CA GLY A 25 7.45 7.99 -3.07
C GLY A 25 7.55 9.49 -2.84
N VAL A 26 8.22 10.21 -3.75
CA VAL A 26 8.32 11.68 -3.71
C VAL A 26 6.94 12.32 -3.70
N LEU A 27 6.07 11.90 -4.63
CA LEU A 27 4.71 12.43 -4.74
C LEU A 27 3.86 12.13 -3.50
N GLN A 28 3.91 10.91 -2.97
CA GLN A 28 3.17 10.54 -1.78
C GLN A 28 3.58 11.38 -0.57
N ALA A 29 4.88 11.62 -0.38
CA ALA A 29 5.38 12.47 0.71
C ALA A 29 4.98 13.94 0.53
N ALA A 30 5.06 14.48 -0.69
CA ALA A 30 4.64 15.84 -1.00
C ALA A 30 3.15 16.05 -0.75
N LEU A 31 2.29 15.14 -1.21
CA LEU A 31 0.84 15.21 -0.99
C LEU A 31 0.47 14.99 0.48
N ALA A 32 1.14 14.07 1.18
CA ALA A 32 0.97 13.90 2.62
C ALA A 32 1.31 15.19 3.37
N GLY A 33 2.42 15.84 3.03
CA GLY A 33 2.79 17.15 3.56
C GLY A 33 1.73 18.21 3.29
N THR A 34 1.21 18.27 2.07
CA THR A 34 0.17 19.22 1.68
C THR A 34 -1.14 19.01 2.44
N VAL A 35 -1.62 17.77 2.55
CA VAL A 35 -2.93 17.47 3.14
C VAL A 35 -2.86 17.43 4.66
N LEU A 36 -1.79 16.86 5.23
CA LEU A 36 -1.73 16.56 6.67
C LEU A 36 -1.05 17.65 7.49
N PHE A 37 -0.01 18.30 6.91
CA PHE A 37 0.92 19.12 7.68
C PHE A 37 1.06 20.55 7.17
N ASN A 38 0.33 20.96 6.13
CA ASN A 38 0.32 22.33 5.69
C ASN A 38 -0.53 23.21 6.67
N PRO A 39 0.06 24.18 7.38
CA PRO A 39 -0.68 25.02 8.32
C PRO A 39 -1.80 25.85 7.68
N GLN A 40 -1.69 26.12 6.37
CA GLN A 40 -2.67 26.88 5.60
C GLN A 40 -3.94 26.05 5.27
N ARG A 41 -3.84 24.74 5.41
CA ARG A 41 -4.96 23.80 5.19
C ARG A 41 -5.25 23.09 6.51
N ALA A 42 -6.23 23.57 7.23
CA ALA A 42 -6.77 22.84 8.38
C ALA A 42 -7.39 21.54 7.87
N ALA A 43 -6.60 20.45 7.85
CA ALA A 43 -7.12 19.16 7.44
C ALA A 43 -8.06 18.64 8.54
N ASP A 44 -9.34 18.51 8.21
CA ASP A 44 -10.25 17.74 9.04
C ASP A 44 -9.96 16.22 8.86
N PRO A 45 -10.41 15.39 9.80
CA PRO A 45 -10.23 13.94 9.71
C PRO A 45 -10.78 13.33 8.41
N VAL A 46 -11.84 13.89 7.84
CA VAL A 46 -12.47 13.42 6.60
C VAL A 46 -11.57 13.70 5.41
N ALA A 47 -10.93 14.87 5.34
CA ALA A 47 -9.97 15.21 4.29
C ALA A 47 -8.75 14.26 4.31
N VAL A 48 -8.26 13.91 5.50
CA VAL A 48 -7.19 12.93 5.68
C VAL A 48 -7.60 11.55 5.17
N ALA A 49 -8.78 11.06 5.59
CA ALA A 49 -9.31 9.78 5.14
C ALA A 49 -9.53 9.74 3.62
N ALA A 50 -10.03 10.84 3.04
CA ALA A 50 -10.19 10.98 1.59
C ALA A 50 -8.84 10.92 0.85
N GLY A 51 -7.79 11.52 1.40
CA GLY A 51 -6.42 11.42 0.86
C GLY A 51 -5.93 9.96 0.80
N PHE A 52 -6.15 9.17 1.86
CA PHE A 52 -5.84 7.74 1.84
C PHE A 52 -6.72 6.94 0.88
N ALA A 53 -8.01 7.31 0.73
CA ALA A 53 -8.88 6.68 -0.25
C ALA A 53 -8.34 6.87 -1.67
N VAL A 54 -7.87 8.07 -2.00
CA VAL A 54 -7.22 8.39 -3.30
C VAL A 54 -5.99 7.53 -3.53
N LEU A 55 -5.18 7.29 -2.52
CA LEU A 55 -3.98 6.46 -2.62
C LEU A 55 -4.28 4.97 -2.85
N LEU A 56 -5.35 4.45 -2.22
CA LEU A 56 -5.56 3.01 -2.07
C LEU A 56 -6.71 2.46 -2.93
N LEU A 57 -7.75 3.25 -3.21
CA LEU A 57 -8.87 2.78 -4.06
C LEU A 57 -8.43 2.35 -5.47
N PRO A 58 -7.47 3.00 -6.13
CA PRO A 58 -6.98 2.55 -7.44
C PRO A 58 -6.46 1.12 -7.44
N TYR A 59 -5.85 0.67 -6.33
CA TYR A 59 -5.37 -0.71 -6.20
C TYR A 59 -6.50 -1.72 -6.26
N SER A 60 -7.67 -1.38 -5.70
CA SER A 60 -8.84 -2.25 -5.67
C SER A 60 -9.69 -2.17 -6.92
N LEU A 61 -9.81 -0.96 -7.51
CA LEU A 61 -10.71 -0.71 -8.63
C LEU A 61 -10.02 -0.97 -9.98
N VAL A 62 -8.79 -0.47 -10.17
CA VAL A 62 -8.06 -0.57 -11.44
C VAL A 62 -7.29 -1.89 -11.53
N GLY A 63 -6.71 -2.36 -10.43
CA GLY A 63 -5.84 -3.53 -10.40
C GLY A 63 -6.41 -4.77 -11.10
N PRO A 64 -7.62 -5.25 -10.75
CA PRO A 64 -8.22 -6.44 -11.36
C PRO A 64 -8.52 -6.28 -12.86
N PHE A 65 -8.79 -5.04 -13.31
CA PHE A 65 -9.15 -4.75 -14.70
C PHE A 65 -7.97 -4.37 -15.58
N ALA A 66 -6.82 -4.05 -15.00
CA ALA A 66 -5.64 -3.62 -15.76
C ALA A 66 -5.23 -4.66 -16.84
N GLY A 67 -5.35 -5.96 -16.53
CA GLY A 67 -5.05 -7.04 -17.47
C GLY A 67 -5.83 -6.94 -18.77
N VAL A 68 -7.12 -6.54 -18.73
CA VAL A 68 -8.00 -6.44 -19.92
C VAL A 68 -7.40 -5.51 -21.00
N TRP A 69 -6.79 -4.39 -20.56
CA TRP A 69 -6.15 -3.44 -21.47
C TRP A 69 -4.73 -3.85 -21.83
N LEU A 70 -3.97 -4.41 -20.86
CA LEU A 70 -2.58 -4.83 -21.05
C LEU A 70 -2.44 -6.03 -22.00
N ASP A 71 -3.48 -6.84 -22.14
CA ASP A 71 -3.54 -7.94 -23.11
C ASP A 71 -3.73 -7.43 -24.54
N ARG A 72 -4.23 -6.20 -24.72
CA ARG A 72 -4.53 -5.59 -26.03
C ARG A 72 -3.48 -4.56 -26.47
N TRP A 73 -2.84 -3.87 -25.53
CA TRP A 73 -1.97 -2.74 -25.80
C TRP A 73 -0.49 -3.12 -25.69
N ARG A 74 0.34 -2.58 -26.59
CA ARG A 74 1.78 -2.75 -26.52
C ARG A 74 2.31 -2.20 -25.21
N ARG A 75 2.82 -3.05 -24.33
CA ARG A 75 3.24 -2.70 -22.97
C ARG A 75 4.32 -1.60 -22.93
N ARG A 76 5.22 -1.57 -23.92
CA ARG A 76 6.17 -0.46 -24.10
C ARG A 76 5.46 0.88 -24.23
N GLN A 77 4.45 0.98 -25.11
CA GLN A 77 3.69 2.22 -25.31
C GLN A 77 2.92 2.60 -24.06
N VAL A 78 2.33 1.60 -23.39
CA VAL A 78 1.65 1.82 -22.11
C VAL A 78 2.60 2.47 -21.10
N LEU A 79 3.80 1.91 -20.89
CA LEU A 79 4.77 2.45 -19.94
C LEU A 79 5.18 3.88 -20.30
N VAL A 80 5.49 4.14 -21.58
CA VAL A 80 5.90 5.48 -22.04
C VAL A 80 4.78 6.51 -21.85
N HIS A 81 3.59 6.24 -22.40
CA HIS A 81 2.49 7.21 -22.36
C HIS A 81 1.92 7.39 -20.96
N ALA A 82 1.86 6.32 -20.15
CA ALA A 82 1.38 6.41 -18.79
C ALA A 82 2.33 7.25 -17.90
N ASP A 83 3.65 7.09 -18.03
CA ASP A 83 4.60 7.90 -17.26
C ASP A 83 4.68 9.34 -17.75
N LEU A 84 4.49 9.63 -19.06
CA LEU A 84 4.32 10.99 -19.58
C LEU A 84 3.00 11.61 -19.07
N LEU A 85 1.91 10.86 -19.06
CA LEU A 85 0.63 11.33 -18.49
C LEU A 85 0.79 11.65 -16.99
N ARG A 86 1.49 10.81 -16.24
CA ARG A 86 1.78 11.06 -14.81
C ARG A 86 2.60 12.33 -14.63
N THR A 87 3.57 12.60 -15.50
CA THR A 87 4.35 13.85 -15.49
C THR A 87 3.43 15.06 -15.70
N GLY A 88 2.51 15.00 -16.65
CA GLY A 88 1.52 16.07 -16.86
C GLY A 88 0.58 16.25 -15.66
N LEU A 89 0.09 15.15 -15.09
CA LEU A 89 -0.78 15.17 -13.90
C LEU A 89 -0.06 15.73 -12.66
N VAL A 90 1.25 15.46 -12.51
CA VAL A 90 2.09 16.10 -11.47
C VAL A 90 2.09 17.61 -11.62
N GLY A 91 2.21 18.11 -12.86
CA GLY A 91 2.11 19.54 -13.14
C GLY A 91 0.74 20.13 -12.73
N VAL A 92 -0.35 19.43 -13.06
CA VAL A 92 -1.71 19.81 -12.65
C VAL A 92 -1.84 19.82 -11.12
N LEU A 93 -1.37 18.77 -10.44
CA LEU A 93 -1.38 18.71 -8.98
C LEU A 93 -0.57 19.85 -8.35
N ALA A 94 0.61 20.14 -8.88
CA ALA A 94 1.45 21.21 -8.38
C ALA A 94 0.77 22.59 -8.54
N LEU A 95 0.10 22.83 -9.66
CA LEU A 95 -0.68 24.07 -9.89
C LEU A 95 -1.87 24.17 -8.91
N LEU A 96 -2.59 23.07 -8.67
CA LEU A 96 -3.68 23.04 -7.70
C LEU A 96 -3.16 23.33 -6.28
N VAL A 97 -2.03 22.72 -5.90
CA VAL A 97 -1.39 22.96 -4.60
C VAL A 97 -0.93 24.42 -4.49
N ALA A 98 -0.22 24.97 -5.50
CA ALA A 98 0.26 26.35 -5.50
C ALA A 98 -0.89 27.37 -5.43
N GLY A 99 -2.01 27.09 -6.10
CA GLY A 99 -3.22 27.92 -6.05
C GLY A 99 -4.05 27.79 -4.78
N GLY A 100 -3.54 27.10 -3.74
CA GLY A 100 -4.28 26.86 -2.51
C GLY A 100 -5.53 25.98 -2.68
N SER A 101 -5.72 25.37 -3.86
CA SER A 101 -6.85 24.51 -4.14
C SER A 101 -6.75 23.22 -3.33
N GLY A 102 -7.76 22.95 -2.52
CA GLY A 102 -7.92 21.70 -1.77
C GLY A 102 -9.18 20.96 -2.20
N GLY A 103 -9.58 19.95 -1.44
CA GLY A 103 -10.85 19.26 -1.62
C GLY A 103 -10.91 18.44 -2.92
N LEU A 104 -12.09 18.45 -3.55
CA LEU A 104 -12.42 17.55 -4.65
C LEU A 104 -11.48 17.62 -5.87
N PRO A 105 -11.03 18.80 -6.38
CA PRO A 105 -10.13 18.85 -7.52
C PRO A 105 -8.78 18.16 -7.27
N LEU A 106 -8.18 18.39 -6.11
CA LEU A 106 -6.92 17.77 -5.71
C LEU A 106 -7.08 16.26 -5.55
N LEU A 107 -8.18 15.82 -4.93
CA LEU A 107 -8.50 14.41 -4.73
C LEU A 107 -8.72 13.69 -6.07
N LEU A 108 -9.46 14.28 -7.00
CA LEU A 108 -9.70 13.69 -8.32
C LEU A 108 -8.42 13.60 -9.15
N ALA A 109 -7.60 14.65 -9.19
CA ALA A 109 -6.32 14.63 -9.89
C ALA A 109 -5.37 13.57 -9.30
N GLY A 110 -5.31 13.47 -7.98
CA GLY A 110 -4.57 12.43 -7.28
C GLY A 110 -5.09 11.03 -7.61
N LEU A 111 -6.42 10.82 -7.56
CA LEU A 111 -7.06 9.53 -7.88
C LEU A 111 -6.70 9.07 -9.30
N VAL A 112 -6.77 9.96 -10.28
CA VAL A 112 -6.38 9.65 -11.66
C VAL A 112 -4.90 9.28 -11.73
N LEU A 113 -4.01 10.08 -11.10
CA LEU A 113 -2.57 9.81 -11.11
C LEU A 113 -2.22 8.47 -10.49
N PHE A 114 -2.77 8.13 -9.31
CA PHE A 114 -2.51 6.84 -8.67
C PHE A 114 -3.17 5.66 -9.40
N SER A 115 -4.28 5.89 -10.11
CA SER A 115 -4.86 4.90 -11.02
C SER A 115 -3.91 4.57 -12.17
N VAL A 116 -3.31 5.59 -12.78
CA VAL A 116 -2.28 5.42 -13.82
C VAL A 116 -1.03 4.76 -13.25
N ALA A 117 -0.61 5.14 -12.04
CA ALA A 117 0.52 4.49 -11.35
C ALA A 117 0.28 2.99 -11.15
N ARG A 118 -0.93 2.60 -10.71
CA ARG A 118 -1.29 1.19 -10.57
C ARG A 118 -1.26 0.45 -11.90
N PHE A 119 -1.72 1.10 -12.97
CA PHE A 119 -1.67 0.54 -14.31
C PHE A 119 -0.23 0.31 -14.80
N VAL A 120 0.68 1.26 -14.53
CA VAL A 120 2.13 1.13 -14.80
C VAL A 120 2.72 -0.07 -14.06
N LEU A 121 2.43 -0.24 -12.77
CA LEU A 121 2.92 -1.39 -12.00
C LEU A 121 2.44 -2.73 -12.56
N SER A 122 1.19 -2.80 -13.02
CA SER A 122 0.64 -3.98 -13.68
C SER A 122 1.34 -4.26 -15.02
N ALA A 123 1.60 -3.21 -15.81
CA ALA A 123 2.32 -3.31 -17.08
C ALA A 123 3.77 -3.78 -16.89
N LEU A 124 4.48 -3.26 -15.88
CA LEU A 124 5.84 -3.70 -15.52
C LEU A 124 5.88 -5.17 -15.11
N SER A 125 4.89 -5.62 -14.35
CA SER A 125 4.78 -7.03 -13.94
C SER A 125 4.46 -7.94 -15.12
N ALA A 126 3.56 -7.52 -16.02
CA ALA A 126 3.23 -8.25 -17.24
C ALA A 126 4.40 -8.29 -18.25
N ALA A 127 5.26 -7.27 -18.27
CA ALA A 127 6.43 -7.21 -19.16
C ALA A 127 7.60 -8.07 -18.67
N LEU A 128 7.63 -8.48 -17.41
CA LEU A 128 8.75 -9.19 -16.80
C LEU A 128 9.13 -10.49 -17.52
N PRO A 129 8.19 -11.38 -17.94
CA PRO A 129 8.51 -12.61 -18.63
C PRO A 129 9.27 -12.44 -19.96
N HIS A 130 9.08 -11.28 -20.62
CA HIS A 130 9.74 -10.96 -21.89
C HIS A 130 11.20 -10.50 -21.70
N THR A 131 11.66 -10.31 -20.47
CA THR A 131 13.01 -9.79 -20.17
C THR A 131 13.93 -10.82 -19.55
N THR A 132 13.40 -11.90 -18.96
CA THR A 132 14.19 -12.95 -18.31
C THR A 132 13.40 -14.27 -18.18
N PRO A 133 14.07 -15.43 -18.32
CA PRO A 133 13.46 -16.73 -18.07
C PRO A 133 13.32 -17.05 -16.56
N HIS A 134 14.06 -16.35 -15.68
CA HIS A 134 14.08 -16.61 -14.24
C HIS A 134 13.02 -15.78 -13.50
N LEU A 135 11.74 -16.11 -13.68
CA LEU A 135 10.60 -15.28 -13.26
C LEU A 135 10.52 -15.06 -11.74
N VAL A 136 10.65 -16.12 -10.93
CA VAL A 136 10.47 -16.03 -9.46
C VAL A 136 11.50 -15.10 -8.82
N PRO A 137 12.82 -15.28 -9.00
CA PRO A 137 13.79 -14.37 -8.41
C PRO A 137 13.77 -12.96 -9.03
N ALA A 138 13.41 -12.84 -10.32
CA ALA A 138 13.28 -11.54 -10.98
C ALA A 138 12.10 -10.75 -10.43
N ASN A 139 10.95 -11.40 -10.23
CA ASN A 139 9.78 -10.77 -9.64
C ASN A 139 10.03 -10.36 -8.18
N ALA A 140 10.64 -11.23 -7.39
CA ALA A 140 11.01 -10.91 -6.00
C ALA A 140 11.96 -9.70 -5.94
N LEU A 141 13.03 -9.70 -6.74
CA LEU A 141 13.97 -8.57 -6.81
C LEU A 141 13.27 -7.29 -7.26
N SER A 142 12.48 -7.35 -8.35
CA SER A 142 11.80 -6.21 -8.94
C SER A 142 10.79 -5.58 -7.98
N THR A 143 9.96 -6.39 -7.32
CA THR A 143 8.93 -5.89 -6.38
C THR A 143 9.54 -5.33 -5.10
N THR A 144 10.50 -6.03 -4.52
CA THR A 144 11.16 -5.59 -3.27
C THR A 144 11.97 -4.31 -3.49
N SER A 145 12.81 -4.27 -4.55
CA SER A 145 13.60 -3.07 -4.83
C SER A 145 12.74 -1.88 -5.23
N GLY A 146 11.61 -2.13 -5.91
CA GLY A 146 10.64 -1.09 -6.21
C GLY A 146 10.00 -0.51 -4.94
N ALA A 147 9.60 -1.35 -3.99
CA ALA A 147 9.08 -0.88 -2.70
C ALA A 147 10.14 -0.06 -1.93
N VAL A 148 11.41 -0.50 -1.94
CA VAL A 148 12.52 0.27 -1.37
C VAL A 148 12.67 1.62 -2.08
N ALA A 149 12.58 1.66 -3.41
CA ALA A 149 12.66 2.91 -4.18
C ALA A 149 11.55 3.91 -3.78
N THR A 150 10.32 3.42 -3.54
CA THR A 150 9.22 4.27 -3.03
C THR A 150 9.56 4.86 -1.66
N VAL A 151 10.06 4.04 -0.73
CA VAL A 151 10.45 4.52 0.61
C VAL A 151 11.59 5.53 0.51
N VAL A 152 12.61 5.25 -0.31
CA VAL A 152 13.76 6.16 -0.51
C VAL A 152 13.31 7.48 -1.16
N GLY A 153 12.41 7.44 -2.14
CA GLY A 153 11.84 8.64 -2.76
C GLY A 153 11.07 9.51 -1.76
N GLY A 154 10.24 8.88 -0.92
CA GLY A 154 9.54 9.57 0.15
C GLY A 154 10.48 10.19 1.19
N ALA A 155 11.48 9.45 1.63
CA ALA A 155 12.50 9.94 2.56
C ALA A 155 13.31 11.10 1.96
N ALA A 156 13.67 11.02 0.68
CA ALA A 156 14.37 12.10 -0.03
C ALA A 156 13.52 13.37 -0.08
N ALA A 157 12.22 13.27 -0.38
CA ALA A 157 11.32 14.42 -0.38
C ALA A 157 11.22 15.07 1.01
N VAL A 158 11.09 14.27 2.08
CA VAL A 158 11.07 14.77 3.46
C VAL A 158 12.40 15.44 3.82
N ALA A 159 13.54 14.83 3.45
CA ALA A 159 14.85 15.40 3.70
C ALA A 159 15.05 16.75 2.98
N VAL A 160 14.64 16.83 1.71
CA VAL A 160 14.68 18.11 0.94
C VAL A 160 13.76 19.15 1.58
N GLN A 161 12.55 18.76 1.98
CA GLN A 161 11.60 19.66 2.66
C GLN A 161 12.22 20.27 3.93
N GLN A 162 12.86 19.44 4.76
CA GLN A 162 13.47 19.90 6.02
C GLN A 162 14.70 20.76 5.78
N ALA A 163 15.63 20.30 4.90
CA ALA A 163 16.89 20.99 4.63
C ALA A 163 16.68 22.36 3.98
N ALA A 164 15.67 22.49 3.11
CA ALA A 164 15.35 23.72 2.42
C ALA A 164 14.31 24.61 3.16
N GLY A 165 13.82 24.20 4.32
CA GLY A 165 12.78 24.91 5.06
C GLY A 165 11.47 25.05 4.27
N ILE A 166 11.16 24.07 3.40
CA ILE A 166 10.00 24.12 2.52
C ILE A 166 8.71 24.08 3.33
N ALA A 167 7.90 25.13 3.25
CA ALA A 167 6.62 25.28 3.91
C ALA A 167 5.62 25.99 3.01
N GLY A 168 4.33 25.89 3.34
CA GLY A 168 3.27 26.53 2.58
C GLY A 168 3.01 25.91 1.21
N ASP A 169 1.98 26.39 0.53
CA ASP A 169 1.47 25.80 -0.70
C ASP A 169 2.49 25.83 -1.84
N ALA A 170 3.21 26.93 -2.03
CA ALA A 170 4.24 27.06 -3.06
C ALA A 170 5.39 26.05 -2.87
N GLY A 171 5.80 25.84 -1.61
CA GLY A 171 6.85 24.88 -1.28
C GLY A 171 6.42 23.45 -1.56
N TYR A 172 5.23 23.06 -1.14
CA TYR A 172 4.70 21.72 -1.42
C TYR A 172 4.40 21.50 -2.91
N ALA A 173 4.05 22.54 -3.66
CA ALA A 173 3.95 22.49 -5.12
C ALA A 173 5.29 22.13 -5.78
N LEU A 174 6.39 22.75 -5.33
CA LEU A 174 7.74 22.43 -5.80
C LEU A 174 8.14 20.98 -5.47
N LEU A 175 7.86 20.51 -4.26
CA LEU A 175 8.08 19.12 -3.89
C LEU A 175 7.27 18.17 -4.78
N THR A 176 6.01 18.51 -5.07
CA THR A 176 5.16 17.73 -5.98
C THR A 176 5.79 17.65 -7.37
N LEU A 177 6.27 18.78 -7.92
CA LEU A 177 6.98 18.81 -9.20
C LEU A 177 8.26 17.96 -9.20
N GLY A 178 8.90 17.76 -8.06
CA GLY A 178 10.05 16.87 -7.92
C GLY A 178 9.79 15.43 -8.39
N ALA A 179 8.54 14.96 -8.41
CA ALA A 179 8.18 13.65 -8.93
C ALA A 179 8.22 13.59 -10.48
N ALA A 180 8.18 14.71 -11.20
CA ALA A 180 8.16 14.75 -12.65
C ALA A 180 9.45 14.17 -13.26
N GLY A 181 10.62 14.51 -12.70
CA GLY A 181 11.92 14.04 -13.19
C GLY A 181 12.01 12.51 -13.22
N PRO A 182 11.75 11.81 -12.11
CA PRO A 182 11.71 10.35 -12.08
C PRO A 182 10.71 9.71 -13.07
N TYR A 183 9.52 10.29 -13.28
CA TYR A 183 8.56 9.79 -14.26
C TYR A 183 9.03 9.99 -15.70
N LEU A 184 9.64 11.14 -16.02
CA LEU A 184 10.27 11.37 -17.33
C LEU A 184 11.41 10.37 -17.58
N LEU A 185 12.23 10.12 -16.57
CA LEU A 185 13.30 9.11 -16.68
C LEU A 185 12.71 7.71 -16.90
N ALA A 186 11.64 7.33 -16.20
CA ALA A 186 10.96 6.07 -16.41
C ALA A 186 10.42 5.95 -17.84
N ALA A 187 9.77 7.00 -18.36
CA ALA A 187 9.29 7.07 -19.74
C ALA A 187 10.43 6.92 -20.76
N ALA A 188 11.55 7.63 -20.55
CA ALA A 188 12.73 7.57 -21.42
C ALA A 188 13.37 6.17 -21.43
N LEU A 189 13.49 5.54 -20.24
CA LEU A 189 13.98 4.17 -20.13
C LEU A 189 13.07 3.18 -20.83
N ALA A 190 11.75 3.31 -20.67
CA ALA A 190 10.76 2.48 -21.37
C ALA A 190 10.78 2.69 -22.88
N ALA A 191 10.95 3.92 -23.35
CA ALA A 191 11.07 4.27 -24.77
C ALA A 191 12.30 3.61 -25.43
N GLY A 192 13.34 3.32 -24.68
CA GLY A 192 14.54 2.63 -25.17
C GLY A 192 14.36 1.14 -25.49
N PHE A 193 13.21 0.51 -25.19
CA PHE A 193 12.94 -0.86 -25.64
C PHE A 193 12.57 -0.88 -27.12
N PRO A 194 12.94 -1.94 -27.89
CA PRO A 194 12.43 -2.14 -29.24
C PRO A 194 10.89 -2.24 -29.26
N PRO A 195 10.24 -1.84 -30.35
CA PRO A 195 8.80 -2.04 -30.51
C PRO A 195 8.45 -3.54 -30.39
N GLY A 196 7.47 -3.88 -29.54
CA GLY A 196 7.06 -5.27 -29.32
C GLY A 196 7.89 -6.09 -28.32
N ALA A 197 9.08 -5.62 -27.89
CA ALA A 197 9.95 -6.38 -26.99
C ALA A 197 9.35 -6.73 -25.60
N LEU A 198 8.30 -6.06 -25.20
CA LEU A 198 7.61 -6.28 -23.93
C LEU A 198 6.24 -6.96 -24.08
N GLY A 199 5.88 -7.40 -25.29
CA GLY A 199 4.59 -8.00 -25.62
C GLY A 199 3.45 -6.98 -25.76
N PRO A 200 2.20 -7.45 -25.93
CA PRO A 200 1.76 -8.86 -25.95
C PRO A 200 2.15 -9.62 -27.22
N ASP A 201 2.30 -10.92 -27.10
CA ASP A 201 2.74 -11.81 -28.20
C ASP A 201 1.59 -12.25 -29.12
N GLY A 202 0.54 -11.48 -29.24
CA GLY A 202 -0.55 -11.68 -30.23
C GLY A 202 -1.46 -12.91 -30.05
N SER A 203 -1.11 -13.84 -29.16
CA SER A 203 -1.84 -15.09 -28.91
C SER A 203 -2.68 -15.12 -27.63
N ALA A 204 -2.68 -14.03 -26.86
CA ALA A 204 -3.42 -13.98 -25.61
C ALA A 204 -4.94 -13.89 -25.86
N THR A 205 -5.70 -14.82 -25.31
CA THR A 205 -7.16 -14.72 -25.22
C THR A 205 -7.53 -13.42 -24.52
N THR A 206 -8.15 -12.48 -25.25
CA THR A 206 -8.50 -11.17 -24.69
C THR A 206 -9.57 -11.33 -23.61
N SER A 207 -9.19 -11.08 -22.35
CA SER A 207 -10.14 -11.03 -21.25
C SER A 207 -11.14 -9.89 -21.44
N SER A 208 -12.39 -10.10 -21.04
CA SER A 208 -13.40 -9.04 -21.00
C SER A 208 -13.65 -8.60 -19.55
N ALA A 209 -14.09 -7.36 -19.36
CA ALA A 209 -14.47 -6.87 -18.01
C ALA A 209 -15.52 -7.77 -17.34
N ARG A 210 -16.48 -8.31 -18.13
CA ARG A 210 -17.48 -9.27 -17.65
C ARG A 210 -16.84 -10.56 -17.14
N GLN A 211 -15.81 -11.05 -17.81
CA GLN A 211 -15.06 -12.25 -17.36
C GLN A 211 -14.30 -11.98 -16.07
N VAL A 212 -13.74 -10.77 -15.89
CA VAL A 212 -13.09 -10.36 -14.63
C VAL A 212 -14.10 -10.37 -13.49
N VAL A 213 -15.26 -9.73 -13.66
CA VAL A 213 -16.33 -9.72 -12.64
C VAL A 213 -16.82 -11.15 -12.34
N ALA A 214 -17.08 -11.96 -13.36
CA ALA A 214 -17.46 -13.35 -13.19
C ALA A 214 -16.36 -14.15 -12.43
N GLY A 215 -15.10 -13.86 -12.73
CA GLY A 215 -13.95 -14.43 -12.03
C GLY A 215 -13.90 -14.04 -10.55
N LEU A 216 -14.15 -12.78 -10.20
CA LEU A 216 -14.22 -12.32 -8.81
C LEU A 216 -15.36 -13.02 -8.05
N VAL A 217 -16.55 -13.13 -8.66
CA VAL A 217 -17.69 -13.85 -8.08
C VAL A 217 -17.35 -15.33 -7.86
N ALA A 218 -16.70 -15.97 -8.83
CA ALA A 218 -16.23 -17.34 -8.70
C ALA A 218 -15.20 -17.49 -7.56
N GLY A 219 -14.28 -16.53 -7.41
CA GLY A 219 -13.32 -16.47 -6.31
C GLY A 219 -14.01 -16.39 -4.95
N VAL A 220 -15.00 -15.51 -4.79
CA VAL A 220 -15.80 -15.40 -3.56
C VAL A 220 -16.55 -16.70 -3.25
N ARG A 221 -17.17 -17.33 -4.25
CA ARG A 221 -17.86 -18.61 -4.10
C ARG A 221 -16.91 -19.71 -3.65
N HIS A 222 -15.72 -19.77 -4.23
CA HIS A 222 -14.68 -20.72 -3.89
C HIS A 222 -14.19 -20.57 -2.45
N VAL A 223 -13.97 -19.34 -1.98
CA VAL A 223 -13.61 -19.05 -0.58
C VAL A 223 -14.70 -19.47 0.39
N ARG A 224 -15.98 -19.20 0.07
CA ARG A 224 -17.12 -19.61 0.91
C ARG A 224 -17.22 -21.13 1.07
N ALA A 225 -16.82 -21.89 0.07
CA ALA A 225 -16.80 -23.36 0.12
C ALA A 225 -15.62 -23.93 0.91
N ARG A 226 -14.63 -23.07 1.29
CA ARG A 226 -13.41 -23.48 2.00
C ARG A 226 -13.23 -22.73 3.31
N PRO A 227 -13.66 -23.28 4.44
CA PRO A 227 -13.63 -22.62 5.76
C PRO A 227 -12.27 -22.03 6.15
N PRO A 228 -11.11 -22.71 5.90
CA PRO A 228 -9.81 -22.13 6.23
C PRO A 228 -9.52 -20.83 5.45
N ALA A 229 -9.88 -20.78 4.15
CA ALA A 229 -9.71 -19.59 3.33
C ALA A 229 -10.63 -18.44 3.79
N GLY A 230 -11.88 -18.75 4.12
CA GLY A 230 -12.84 -17.79 4.68
C GLY A 230 -12.36 -17.19 6.00
N THR A 231 -11.86 -18.02 6.91
CA THR A 231 -11.30 -17.55 8.19
C THR A 231 -10.06 -16.69 7.98
N ALA A 232 -9.17 -17.08 7.06
CA ALA A 232 -7.99 -16.28 6.73
C ALA A 232 -8.36 -14.88 6.20
N LEU A 233 -9.34 -14.79 5.29
CA LEU A 233 -9.84 -13.50 4.79
C LEU A 233 -10.53 -12.68 5.88
N ALA A 234 -11.30 -13.30 6.78
CA ALA A 234 -11.91 -12.60 7.92
C ALA A 234 -10.84 -11.99 8.84
N VAL A 235 -9.81 -12.75 9.18
CA VAL A 235 -8.69 -12.29 10.03
C VAL A 235 -7.99 -11.08 9.42
N ILE A 236 -7.64 -11.12 8.14
CA ILE A 236 -6.96 -9.99 7.50
C ILE A 236 -7.88 -8.78 7.35
N THR A 237 -9.16 -8.98 7.12
CA THR A 237 -10.17 -7.93 7.06
C THR A 237 -10.27 -7.18 8.39
N VAL A 238 -10.44 -7.92 9.50
CA VAL A 238 -10.48 -7.30 10.83
C VAL A 238 -9.17 -6.58 11.12
N HIS A 239 -8.02 -7.20 10.81
CA HIS A 239 -6.73 -6.54 10.97
C HIS A 239 -6.68 -5.22 10.19
N ARG A 240 -7.16 -5.18 8.94
CA ARG A 240 -7.15 -3.97 8.11
C ARG A 240 -8.09 -2.88 8.62
N LEU A 241 -9.25 -3.27 9.14
CA LEU A 241 -10.17 -2.33 9.83
C LEU A 241 -9.49 -1.72 11.05
N CYS A 242 -8.93 -2.53 11.93
CA CYS A 242 -8.19 -2.07 13.11
C CYS A 242 -6.99 -1.18 12.74
N PHE A 243 -6.23 -1.60 11.73
CA PHE A 243 -5.07 -0.86 11.22
C PHE A 243 -5.47 0.53 10.71
N GLY A 244 -6.60 0.64 9.99
CA GLY A 244 -7.10 1.93 9.49
C GLY A 244 -7.48 2.89 10.62
N VAL A 245 -8.21 2.41 11.63
CA VAL A 245 -8.57 3.22 12.82
C VAL A 245 -7.32 3.73 13.52
N LEU A 246 -6.35 2.84 13.82
CA LEU A 246 -5.11 3.23 14.51
C LEU A 246 -4.23 4.15 13.66
N THR A 247 -4.22 3.97 12.33
CA THR A 247 -3.48 4.87 11.42
C THR A 247 -4.00 6.28 11.52
N LEU A 248 -5.32 6.48 11.40
CA LEU A 248 -5.91 7.81 11.48
C LEU A 248 -5.69 8.43 12.87
N ALA A 249 -5.95 7.68 13.95
CA ALA A 249 -5.70 8.14 15.31
C ALA A 249 -4.25 8.61 15.51
N THR A 250 -3.27 7.81 15.05
CA THR A 250 -1.84 8.14 15.12
C THR A 250 -1.49 9.40 14.33
N LEU A 251 -2.06 9.58 13.13
CA LEU A 251 -1.80 10.75 12.29
C LEU A 251 -2.35 12.02 12.94
N LEU A 252 -3.60 12.00 13.42
CA LEU A 252 -4.23 13.13 14.10
C LEU A 252 -3.49 13.47 15.40
N PHE A 253 -3.16 12.45 16.21
CA PHE A 253 -2.38 12.63 17.42
C PHE A 253 -0.99 13.22 17.15
N SER A 254 -0.24 12.68 16.18
CA SER A 254 1.09 13.18 15.84
C SER A 254 1.05 14.62 15.34
N ARG A 255 -0.03 15.02 14.68
CA ARG A 255 -0.26 16.40 14.26
C ARG A 255 -0.55 17.32 15.44
N ALA A 256 -1.43 16.89 16.36
CA ALA A 256 -1.85 17.69 17.52
C ALA A 256 -0.74 17.83 18.56
N ALA A 257 0.07 16.78 18.77
CA ALA A 257 1.12 16.75 19.79
C ALA A 257 2.43 17.42 19.36
N ALA A 258 2.61 17.75 18.07
CA ALA A 258 3.86 18.28 17.56
C ALA A 258 3.89 19.82 17.57
N PRO A 259 5.05 20.44 17.89
CA PRO A 259 5.30 21.84 17.55
C PRO A 259 5.14 22.10 16.06
N ALA A 260 4.84 23.33 15.66
CA ALA A 260 4.64 23.70 14.26
C ALA A 260 5.79 23.18 13.37
N GLY A 261 5.46 22.29 12.42
CA GLY A 261 6.40 21.69 11.48
C GLY A 261 7.01 20.34 11.89
N ALA A 262 6.90 19.89 13.14
CA ALA A 262 7.50 18.64 13.61
C ALA A 262 6.59 17.39 13.47
N GLY A 263 5.33 17.54 13.09
CA GLY A 263 4.36 16.43 13.00
C GLY A 263 4.77 15.32 12.04
N LEU A 264 5.47 15.68 10.95
CA LEU A 264 5.99 14.71 9.97
C LEU A 264 7.07 13.81 10.60
N VAL A 265 7.88 14.34 11.51
CA VAL A 265 8.93 13.58 12.21
C VAL A 265 8.30 12.54 13.13
N GLY A 266 7.25 12.92 13.87
CA GLY A 266 6.51 12.00 14.74
C GLY A 266 5.89 10.84 13.95
N VAL A 267 5.21 11.13 12.83
CA VAL A 267 4.69 10.09 11.93
C VAL A 267 5.81 9.25 11.35
N GLY A 268 6.93 9.87 10.94
CA GLY A 268 8.12 9.16 10.45
C GLY A 268 8.67 8.16 11.46
N ALA A 269 8.73 8.53 12.74
CA ALA A 269 9.18 7.65 13.82
C ALA A 269 8.25 6.44 13.99
N VAL A 270 6.92 6.64 13.96
CA VAL A 270 5.94 5.54 14.04
C VAL A 270 6.07 4.60 12.84
N VAL A 271 6.20 5.15 11.63
CA VAL A 271 6.38 4.37 10.40
C VAL A 271 7.69 3.56 10.44
N ALA A 272 8.78 4.18 10.89
CA ALA A 272 10.07 3.51 11.04
C ALA A 272 9.99 2.37 12.08
N ALA A 273 9.36 2.61 13.23
CA ALA A 273 9.12 1.57 14.24
C ALA A 273 8.26 0.43 13.70
N GLY A 274 7.20 0.76 12.92
CA GLY A 274 6.37 -0.22 12.23
C GLY A 274 7.15 -1.06 11.21
N ALA A 275 8.08 -0.44 10.47
CA ALA A 275 8.96 -1.15 9.55
C ALA A 275 9.89 -2.13 10.29
N VAL A 276 10.45 -1.72 11.43
CA VAL A 276 11.25 -2.62 12.29
C VAL A 276 10.39 -3.80 12.77
N GLY A 277 9.18 -3.55 13.28
CA GLY A 277 8.24 -4.60 13.67
C GLY A 277 7.93 -5.57 12.53
N THR A 278 7.69 -5.06 11.32
CA THR A 278 7.46 -5.83 10.10
C THR A 278 8.64 -6.75 9.78
N LEU A 279 9.88 -6.25 9.83
CA LEU A 279 11.09 -7.03 9.58
C LEU A 279 11.28 -8.12 10.63
N LEU A 280 11.09 -7.80 11.91
CA LEU A 280 11.17 -8.78 13.00
C LEU A 280 10.13 -9.90 12.82
N ALA A 281 8.90 -9.57 12.45
CA ALA A 281 7.86 -10.56 12.17
C ALA A 281 8.20 -11.46 10.97
N ALA A 282 8.80 -10.90 9.91
CA ALA A 282 9.22 -11.67 8.74
C ALA A 282 10.25 -12.75 9.11
N VAL A 283 11.15 -12.45 10.05
CA VAL A 283 12.16 -13.39 10.55
C VAL A 283 11.57 -14.38 11.57
N ALA A 284 10.73 -13.90 12.49
CA ALA A 284 10.22 -14.71 13.60
C ALA A 284 9.11 -15.67 13.18
N THR A 285 8.20 -15.23 12.29
CA THR A 285 6.98 -15.97 11.94
C THR A 285 7.26 -17.38 11.37
N PRO A 286 8.21 -17.61 10.44
CA PRO A 286 8.47 -18.95 9.93
C PRO A 286 8.91 -19.93 11.02
N GLY A 287 9.73 -19.47 11.98
CA GLY A 287 10.16 -20.27 13.13
C GLY A 287 9.00 -20.59 14.10
N ALA A 288 8.20 -19.60 14.40
CA ALA A 288 7.04 -19.73 15.27
C ALA A 288 5.97 -20.67 14.68
N VAL A 289 5.68 -20.56 13.39
CA VAL A 289 4.73 -21.43 12.68
C VAL A 289 5.22 -22.89 12.65
N ARG A 290 6.52 -23.12 12.49
CA ARG A 290 7.07 -24.50 12.56
C ARG A 290 6.89 -25.15 13.96
N ARG A 291 6.99 -24.36 15.04
CA ARG A 291 6.89 -24.87 16.42
C ARG A 291 5.46 -24.96 16.94
N LEU A 292 4.63 -24.00 16.64
CA LEU A 292 3.31 -23.82 17.22
C LEU A 292 2.16 -24.19 16.28
N GLY A 293 2.42 -24.21 14.97
CA GLY A 293 1.40 -24.27 13.95
C GLY A 293 0.80 -22.89 13.62
N THR A 294 0.21 -22.77 12.43
CA THR A 294 -0.31 -21.50 11.90
C THR A 294 -1.41 -20.92 12.79
N ALA A 295 -2.38 -21.72 13.20
CA ALA A 295 -3.53 -21.25 13.98
C ALA A 295 -3.13 -20.70 15.35
N ARG A 296 -2.31 -21.45 16.10
CA ARG A 296 -1.84 -21.02 17.42
C ARG A 296 -0.99 -19.75 17.32
N TRP A 297 -0.14 -19.66 16.30
CA TRP A 297 0.68 -18.46 16.09
C TRP A 297 -0.19 -17.24 15.80
N VAL A 298 -1.18 -17.34 14.88
CA VAL A 298 -2.13 -16.25 14.58
C VAL A 298 -2.93 -15.87 15.83
N THR A 299 -3.41 -16.85 16.60
CA THR A 299 -4.13 -16.59 17.86
C THR A 299 -3.27 -15.80 18.84
N LEU A 300 -2.00 -16.19 19.04
CA LEU A 300 -1.07 -15.48 19.92
C LEU A 300 -0.78 -14.06 19.42
N LEU A 301 -0.52 -13.90 18.11
CA LEU A 301 -0.29 -12.57 17.50
C LEU A 301 -1.48 -11.64 17.77
N LEU A 302 -2.69 -12.10 17.51
CA LEU A 302 -3.90 -11.28 17.69
C LEU A 302 -4.18 -10.99 19.17
N ALA A 303 -4.08 -11.97 20.04
CA ALA A 303 -4.34 -11.80 21.47
C ALA A 303 -3.32 -10.86 22.13
N LEU A 304 -2.02 -11.18 22.00
CA LEU A 304 -0.96 -10.35 22.56
C LEU A 304 -0.89 -8.99 21.88
N GLY A 305 -1.04 -8.94 20.56
CA GLY A 305 -1.09 -7.68 19.81
C GLY A 305 -2.22 -6.79 20.27
N GLY A 306 -3.43 -7.32 20.47
CA GLY A 306 -4.58 -6.55 20.97
C GLY A 306 -4.34 -5.99 22.37
N VAL A 307 -3.79 -6.78 23.30
CA VAL A 307 -3.46 -6.34 24.66
C VAL A 307 -2.37 -5.28 24.64
N LEU A 308 -1.27 -5.51 23.91
CA LEU A 308 -0.15 -4.58 23.84
C LEU A 308 -0.53 -3.26 23.15
N LEU A 309 -1.31 -3.31 22.06
CA LEU A 309 -1.79 -2.11 21.38
C LEU A 309 -2.72 -1.28 22.28
N THR A 310 -3.54 -1.93 23.12
CA THR A 310 -4.37 -1.23 24.11
C THR A 310 -3.50 -0.60 25.19
N ALA A 311 -2.58 -1.35 25.78
CA ALA A 311 -1.72 -0.86 26.85
C ALA A 311 -0.82 0.30 26.43
N LEU A 312 -0.28 0.25 25.21
CA LEU A 312 0.59 1.29 24.66
C LEU A 312 -0.20 2.47 24.05
N GLY A 313 -1.37 2.21 23.48
CA GLY A 313 -2.15 3.23 22.79
C GLY A 313 -3.00 4.10 23.72
N VAL A 314 -3.56 3.54 24.80
CA VAL A 314 -4.43 4.28 25.73
C VAL A 314 -3.76 5.50 26.39
N PRO A 315 -2.47 5.47 26.78
CA PRO A 315 -1.82 6.64 27.38
C PRO A 315 -1.61 7.82 26.43
N PHE A 316 -1.65 7.62 25.12
CA PHE A 316 -1.40 8.66 24.10
C PHE A 316 -0.11 9.47 24.37
N LEU A 317 0.95 8.80 24.76
CA LEU A 317 2.28 9.41 24.88
C LEU A 317 3.08 9.18 23.59
N PRO A 318 3.89 10.16 23.12
CA PRO A 318 4.65 10.00 21.87
C PRO A 318 5.47 8.71 21.81
N VAL A 319 6.14 8.35 22.91
CA VAL A 319 6.97 7.13 22.98
C VAL A 319 6.11 5.87 22.89
N THR A 320 4.96 5.83 23.59
CA THR A 320 4.09 4.64 23.58
C THR A 320 3.41 4.46 22.23
N VAL A 321 3.07 5.55 21.52
CA VAL A 321 2.52 5.51 20.16
C VAL A 321 3.56 4.98 19.16
N VAL A 322 4.83 5.36 19.28
CA VAL A 322 5.92 4.81 18.46
C VAL A 322 6.08 3.30 18.72
N LEU A 323 6.08 2.87 19.98
CA LEU A 323 6.13 1.45 20.34
C LEU A 323 4.90 0.67 19.83
N ALA A 324 3.70 1.27 19.92
CA ALA A 324 2.49 0.70 19.35
C ALA A 324 2.61 0.51 17.83
N GLY A 325 3.29 1.43 17.13
CA GLY A 325 3.64 1.29 15.72
C GLY A 325 4.46 0.02 15.43
N ALA A 326 5.48 -0.25 16.25
CA ALA A 326 6.30 -1.46 16.13
C ALA A 326 5.47 -2.74 16.35
N VAL A 327 4.62 -2.75 17.40
CA VAL A 327 3.70 -3.87 17.67
C VAL A 327 2.74 -4.09 16.50
N LEU A 328 2.16 -3.01 15.96
CA LEU A 328 1.22 -3.07 14.84
C LEU A 328 1.88 -3.59 13.56
N GLY A 329 3.12 -3.17 13.28
CA GLY A 329 3.91 -3.68 12.16
C GLY A 329 4.24 -5.17 12.31
N PHE A 330 4.64 -5.59 13.51
CA PHE A 330 4.90 -7.00 13.82
C PHE A 330 3.64 -7.87 13.66
N LEU A 331 2.55 -7.46 14.27
CA LEU A 331 1.25 -8.12 14.17
C LEU A 331 0.79 -8.23 12.72
N GLY A 332 0.81 -7.12 11.99
CA GLY A 332 0.31 -7.06 10.61
C GLY A 332 1.08 -7.95 9.66
N GLN A 333 2.40 -7.95 9.74
CA GLN A 333 3.24 -8.80 8.88
C GLN A 333 3.13 -10.28 9.26
N GLY A 334 3.10 -10.60 10.56
CA GLY A 334 2.93 -11.96 11.02
C GLY A 334 1.59 -12.56 10.57
N VAL A 335 0.50 -11.81 10.73
CA VAL A 335 -0.84 -12.20 10.23
C VAL A 335 -0.82 -12.35 8.70
N LYS A 336 -0.24 -11.38 7.98
CA LYS A 336 -0.17 -11.43 6.51
C LYS A 336 0.53 -12.68 6.02
N ILE A 337 1.70 -13.03 6.55
CA ILE A 337 2.45 -14.24 6.16
C ILE A 337 1.59 -15.50 6.36
N CYS A 338 0.90 -15.59 7.49
CA CYS A 338 0.05 -16.75 7.80
C CYS A 338 -1.19 -16.83 6.90
N VAL A 339 -1.84 -15.69 6.63
CA VAL A 339 -2.99 -15.59 5.72
C VAL A 339 -2.59 -15.96 4.29
N ASP A 340 -1.52 -15.38 3.77
CA ASP A 340 -1.01 -15.66 2.41
C ASP A 340 -0.71 -17.16 2.26
N ALA A 341 0.00 -17.76 3.23
CA ALA A 341 0.31 -19.19 3.23
C ALA A 341 -0.93 -20.08 3.34
N THR A 342 -1.95 -19.66 4.09
CA THR A 342 -3.20 -20.40 4.21
C THR A 342 -4.00 -20.37 2.91
N LEU A 343 -4.12 -19.19 2.28
CA LEU A 343 -4.80 -19.04 1.00
C LEU A 343 -4.10 -19.84 -0.10
N GLN A 344 -2.75 -19.80 -0.16
CA GLN A 344 -1.98 -20.58 -1.12
C GLN A 344 -2.20 -22.08 -0.99
N ARG A 345 -2.41 -22.59 0.22
CA ARG A 345 -2.67 -24.04 0.48
C ARG A 345 -4.13 -24.45 0.31
N ALA A 346 -5.06 -23.55 0.65
CA ALA A 346 -6.49 -23.87 0.68
C ALA A 346 -7.19 -23.64 -0.65
N VAL A 347 -6.56 -22.93 -1.60
CA VAL A 347 -7.16 -22.52 -2.86
C VAL A 347 -6.51 -23.25 -4.04
N ASP A 348 -7.33 -23.82 -4.93
CA ASP A 348 -6.88 -24.53 -6.12
C ASP A 348 -6.15 -23.59 -7.09
N ASP A 349 -5.19 -24.12 -7.84
CA ASP A 349 -4.29 -23.35 -8.71
C ASP A 349 -5.04 -22.56 -9.79
N ASP A 350 -6.09 -23.15 -10.36
CA ASP A 350 -6.89 -22.58 -11.45
C ASP A 350 -7.72 -21.35 -11.03
N VAL A 351 -8.03 -21.22 -9.74
CA VAL A 351 -8.79 -20.07 -9.17
C VAL A 351 -7.96 -19.17 -8.27
N ARG A 352 -6.70 -19.53 -7.99
CA ARG A 352 -5.82 -18.81 -7.04
C ARG A 352 -5.70 -17.33 -7.37
N GLY A 353 -5.46 -16.98 -8.63
CA GLY A 353 -5.35 -15.58 -9.05
C GLY A 353 -6.61 -14.76 -8.79
N ARG A 354 -7.80 -15.38 -8.97
CA ARG A 354 -9.10 -14.74 -8.71
C ARG A 354 -9.32 -14.51 -7.22
N VAL A 355 -8.95 -15.48 -6.38
CA VAL A 355 -9.04 -15.35 -4.92
C VAL A 355 -8.09 -14.27 -4.40
N PHE A 356 -6.86 -14.19 -4.92
CA PHE A 356 -5.93 -13.13 -4.54
C PHE A 356 -6.38 -11.74 -5.01
N SER A 357 -7.07 -11.63 -6.14
CA SER A 357 -7.71 -10.36 -6.55
C SER A 357 -8.81 -9.93 -5.57
N VAL A 358 -9.64 -10.89 -5.10
CA VAL A 358 -10.65 -10.63 -4.05
C VAL A 358 -9.97 -10.23 -2.74
N TYR A 359 -8.91 -10.92 -2.35
CA TYR A 359 -8.10 -10.59 -1.17
C TYR A 359 -7.56 -9.17 -1.22
N ASP A 360 -6.92 -8.75 -2.32
CA ASP A 360 -6.37 -7.41 -2.47
C ASP A 360 -7.45 -6.32 -2.43
N MET A 361 -8.61 -6.56 -3.08
CA MET A 361 -9.76 -5.67 -2.97
C MET A 361 -10.22 -5.53 -1.51
N LEU A 362 -10.43 -6.66 -0.84
CA LEU A 362 -10.93 -6.69 0.52
C LEU A 362 -10.00 -5.95 1.49
N VAL A 363 -8.70 -6.19 1.38
CA VAL A 363 -7.65 -5.55 2.17
C VAL A 363 -7.68 -4.03 2.04
N ASN A 364 -7.73 -3.51 0.81
CA ASN A 364 -7.69 -2.07 0.57
C ASN A 364 -9.02 -1.38 0.89
N VAL A 365 -10.15 -1.99 0.49
CA VAL A 365 -11.49 -1.45 0.77
C VAL A 365 -11.74 -1.40 2.28
N SER A 366 -11.41 -2.47 3.01
CA SER A 366 -11.57 -2.50 4.47
C SER A 366 -10.74 -1.42 5.17
N TYR A 367 -9.51 -1.20 4.71
CA TYR A 367 -8.65 -0.15 5.25
C TYR A 367 -9.21 1.25 5.00
N VAL A 368 -9.63 1.54 3.75
CA VAL A 368 -10.25 2.84 3.40
C VAL A 368 -11.54 3.05 4.17
N LEU A 369 -12.40 2.03 4.27
CA LEU A 369 -13.63 2.09 5.05
C LEU A 369 -13.35 2.41 6.52
N ALA A 370 -12.34 1.77 7.10
CA ALA A 370 -11.95 2.03 8.48
C ALA A 370 -11.46 3.47 8.69
N LEU A 371 -10.67 4.02 7.75
CA LEU A 371 -10.25 5.42 7.79
C LEU A 371 -11.44 6.37 7.71
N LEU A 372 -12.40 6.12 6.82
CA LEU A 372 -13.61 6.94 6.69
C LEU A 372 -14.47 6.88 7.95
N VAL A 373 -14.73 5.68 8.48
CA VAL A 373 -15.49 5.52 9.74
C VAL A 373 -14.76 6.19 10.90
N ALA A 374 -13.45 6.00 11.01
CA ALA A 374 -12.65 6.64 12.04
C ALA A 374 -12.66 8.17 11.95
N ALA A 375 -12.71 8.73 10.73
CA ALA A 375 -12.78 10.18 10.51
C ALA A 375 -14.04 10.83 11.10
N TYR A 376 -15.14 10.10 11.17
CA TYR A 376 -16.38 10.57 11.82
C TYR A 376 -16.44 10.28 13.32
N LEU A 377 -15.71 9.28 13.81
CA LEU A 377 -15.78 8.83 15.19
C LEU A 377 -14.67 9.40 16.07
N LEU A 378 -13.50 9.71 15.50
CA LEU A 378 -12.36 10.20 16.27
C LEU A 378 -12.44 11.71 16.45
N PRO A 379 -12.01 12.22 17.64
CA PRO A 379 -11.79 13.65 17.85
C PRO A 379 -10.72 14.21 16.93
N ALA A 380 -10.72 15.53 16.73
CA ALA A 380 -9.77 16.21 15.82
C ALA A 380 -8.29 16.06 16.23
N ASP A 381 -8.02 15.82 17.51
CA ASP A 381 -6.69 15.53 18.06
C ASP A 381 -6.28 14.05 17.98
N GLY A 382 -7.19 13.19 17.55
CA GLY A 382 -6.97 11.74 17.44
C GLY A 382 -6.93 11.00 18.79
N VAL A 383 -7.15 11.66 19.91
CA VAL A 383 -7.08 11.08 21.25
C VAL A 383 -8.41 10.42 21.60
N SER A 384 -8.50 9.11 21.44
CA SER A 384 -9.71 8.34 21.76
C SER A 384 -9.36 6.99 22.42
N PRO A 385 -9.21 6.97 23.75
CA PRO A 385 -9.04 5.71 24.48
C PRO A 385 -10.12 4.66 24.18
N PRO A 386 -11.41 5.01 24.05
CA PRO A 386 -12.44 4.02 23.69
C PRO A 386 -12.20 3.36 22.34
N ALA A 387 -11.73 4.10 21.32
CA ALA A 387 -11.41 3.55 20.00
C ALA A 387 -10.24 2.56 20.08
N VAL A 388 -9.19 2.89 20.85
CA VAL A 388 -8.04 1.99 21.06
C VAL A 388 -8.47 0.71 21.78
N VAL A 389 -9.30 0.82 22.82
CA VAL A 389 -9.85 -0.35 23.54
C VAL A 389 -10.74 -1.19 22.63
N ALA A 390 -11.58 -0.57 21.80
CA ALA A 390 -12.42 -1.29 20.83
C ALA A 390 -11.57 -2.08 19.81
N VAL A 391 -10.47 -1.48 19.33
CA VAL A 391 -9.50 -2.16 18.45
C VAL A 391 -8.84 -3.34 19.15
N GLY A 392 -8.37 -3.16 20.38
CA GLY A 392 -7.79 -4.25 21.18
C GLY A 392 -8.77 -5.39 21.41
N ALA A 393 -10.03 -5.05 21.76
CA ALA A 393 -11.11 -6.03 21.94
C ALA A 393 -11.40 -6.78 20.62
N ALA A 394 -11.43 -6.08 19.47
CA ALA A 394 -11.63 -6.71 18.15
C ALA A 394 -10.52 -7.74 17.85
N TYR A 395 -9.26 -7.42 18.15
CA TYR A 395 -8.16 -8.38 18.00
C TYR A 395 -8.30 -9.58 18.92
N VAL A 396 -8.63 -9.39 20.20
CA VAL A 396 -8.81 -10.48 21.16
C VAL A 396 -10.00 -11.38 20.77
N LEU A 397 -11.13 -10.79 20.37
CA LEU A 397 -12.30 -11.54 19.88
C LEU A 397 -11.97 -12.34 18.62
N THR A 398 -11.18 -11.76 17.71
CA THR A 398 -10.72 -12.47 16.52
C THR A 398 -9.77 -13.61 16.89
N ALA A 399 -8.90 -13.42 17.87
CA ALA A 399 -8.05 -14.50 18.40
C ALA A 399 -8.87 -15.67 18.94
N LEU A 400 -9.93 -15.39 19.72
CA LEU A 400 -10.85 -16.41 20.24
C LEU A 400 -11.60 -17.13 19.11
N HIS A 401 -12.01 -16.41 18.06
CA HIS A 401 -12.62 -17.02 16.88
C HIS A 401 -11.65 -17.95 16.16
N VAL A 402 -10.40 -17.52 15.93
CA VAL A 402 -9.37 -18.34 15.28
C VAL A 402 -9.05 -19.59 16.08
N ALA A 403 -8.95 -19.50 17.42
CA ALA A 403 -8.70 -20.65 18.29
C ALA A 403 -9.77 -21.74 18.20
N ARG A 404 -11.00 -21.37 17.81
CA ARG A 404 -12.14 -22.30 17.64
C ARG A 404 -12.41 -22.69 16.20
N SER A 405 -11.69 -22.11 15.25
CA SER A 405 -11.94 -22.25 13.81
C SER A 405 -11.28 -23.50 13.20
N PRO A 406 -11.63 -23.87 11.95
CA PRO A 406 -10.97 -24.94 11.21
C PRO A 406 -9.48 -24.70 10.93
N LEU A 407 -8.97 -23.48 11.13
CA LEU A 407 -7.52 -23.20 11.09
C LEU A 407 -6.79 -23.88 12.25
N ALA A 408 -7.47 -24.18 13.34
CA ALA A 408 -6.91 -24.80 14.53
C ALA A 408 -6.89 -26.34 14.46
N ARG A 409 -7.65 -26.93 13.54
CA ARG A 409 -7.72 -28.36 13.25
C ARG A 409 -6.87 -28.73 12.05
#